data_088a773f62b697169434d495ae708649
#
_entry.id   088a773f62b697169434d495ae708649
#
_cell.length_a   1.000
_cell.length_b   1.000
_cell.length_c   1.000
_cell.angle_alpha   90.00
_cell.angle_beta   90.00
_cell.angle_gamma   90.00
#
_symmetry.space_group_name_H-M   'P 1'
#
loop_
_entity.id
_entity.type
_entity.pdbx_description
1 polymer ?
#
loop_
_entity_poly.entity_id
_entity_poly.type
_entity_poly.pdbx_seq_one_letter_code
_entity_poly.pdbx_strand_id
1 'polypeptide(L)'
;MVELIDLYPTLADLAGLPKPTHLQGTSLRPLLGHPDRLGKKKFAYTIVTRGPKLGYALRNQNWRYAKWPDGEELYNLNSDPEEKQNLAGKPHLNDRLIEFRQILAAKQIESASKRR
;
A
#
# COMPACT_ATOMS: atom_id res chain seq x y z
N MET A 1 -7.47 4.87 1.27
CA MET A 1 -6.84 3.64 0.73
C MET A 1 -7.30 2.44 1.55
N VAL A 2 -7.48 1.28 0.90
CA VAL A 2 -7.87 0.00 1.50
C VAL A 2 -6.96 -1.11 0.98
N GLU A 3 -6.84 -2.19 1.76
CA GLU A 3 -6.01 -3.36 1.42
C GLU A 3 -6.81 -4.65 1.62
N LEU A 4 -6.45 -5.73 0.95
CA LEU A 4 -7.15 -7.02 1.09
C LEU A 4 -7.10 -7.55 2.53
N ILE A 5 -6.05 -7.25 3.30
CA ILE A 5 -5.94 -7.62 4.72
C ILE A 5 -7.01 -6.95 5.60
N ASP A 6 -7.69 -5.91 5.11
CA ASP A 6 -8.77 -5.21 5.82
C ASP A 6 -10.09 -5.98 5.76
N LEU A 7 -10.24 -6.94 4.85
CA LEU A 7 -11.50 -7.68 4.68
C LEU A 7 -11.84 -8.54 5.90
N TYR A 8 -10.89 -9.32 6.42
CA TYR A 8 -11.15 -10.18 7.56
C TYR A 8 -11.60 -9.40 8.80
N PRO A 9 -10.86 -8.37 9.27
CA PRO A 9 -11.33 -7.59 10.43
C PRO A 9 -12.64 -6.86 10.17
N THR A 10 -12.96 -6.51 8.91
CA THR A 10 -14.24 -5.90 8.54
C THR A 10 -15.40 -6.89 8.68
N LEU A 11 -15.24 -8.11 8.16
CA LEU A 11 -16.26 -9.14 8.25
C LEU A 11 -16.51 -9.56 9.70
N ALA A 12 -15.47 -9.74 10.50
CA ALA A 12 -15.59 -10.03 11.93
C ALA A 12 -16.35 -8.92 12.68
N ASP A 13 -16.04 -7.66 12.37
CA ASP A 13 -16.68 -6.49 12.97
C ASP A 13 -18.17 -6.39 12.58
N LEU A 14 -18.51 -6.64 11.31
CA LEU A 14 -19.90 -6.65 10.83
C LEU A 14 -20.71 -7.79 11.44
N ALA A 15 -20.09 -8.95 11.66
CA ALA A 15 -20.72 -10.11 12.28
C ALA A 15 -20.77 -10.04 13.81
N GLY A 16 -20.22 -9.00 14.44
CA GLY A 16 -20.15 -8.88 15.90
C GLY A 16 -19.20 -9.89 16.55
N LEU A 17 -18.27 -10.46 15.79
CA LEU A 17 -17.30 -11.43 16.28
C LEU A 17 -16.05 -10.75 16.87
N PRO A 18 -15.39 -11.37 17.86
CA PRO A 18 -14.12 -10.85 18.37
C PRO A 18 -13.04 -10.85 17.29
N LYS A 19 -12.30 -9.75 17.21
CA LYS A 19 -11.18 -9.63 16.25
C LYS A 19 -9.91 -10.19 16.87
N PRO A 20 -9.26 -11.18 16.25
CA PRO A 20 -7.95 -11.67 16.70
C PRO A 20 -6.91 -10.54 16.76
N THR A 21 -6.10 -10.53 17.82
CA THR A 21 -5.12 -9.45 18.08
C THR A 21 -3.95 -9.42 17.10
N HIS A 22 -3.66 -10.54 16.43
CA HIS A 22 -2.57 -10.66 15.46
C HIS A 22 -2.88 -10.08 14.06
N LEU A 23 -4.13 -9.63 13.83
CA LEU A 23 -4.51 -9.07 12.54
C LEU A 23 -3.81 -7.74 12.27
N GLN A 24 -3.25 -7.60 11.08
CA GLN A 24 -2.60 -6.37 10.62
C GLN A 24 -3.57 -5.41 9.91
N GLY A 25 -4.70 -5.93 9.43
CA GLY A 25 -5.74 -5.16 8.78
C GLY A 25 -6.57 -4.34 9.74
N THR A 26 -7.29 -3.36 9.21
CA THR A 26 -8.19 -2.49 9.95
C THR A 26 -9.61 -2.62 9.41
N SER A 27 -10.60 -2.72 10.30
CA SER A 27 -12.01 -2.78 9.87
C SER A 27 -12.41 -1.53 9.08
N LEU A 28 -13.04 -1.76 7.93
CA LEU A 28 -13.59 -0.73 7.04
C LEU A 28 -15.06 -0.36 7.43
N ARG A 29 -15.63 -0.98 8.46
CA ARG A 29 -17.00 -0.71 8.89
C ARG A 29 -17.31 0.78 9.06
N PRO A 30 -16.42 1.63 9.67
CA PRO A 30 -16.67 3.06 9.76
C PRO A 30 -16.75 3.78 8.41
N LEU A 31 -16.09 3.25 7.35
CA LEU A 31 -16.16 3.80 5.99
C LEU A 31 -17.40 3.34 5.24
N LEU A 32 -17.90 2.13 5.52
CA LEU A 32 -19.15 1.63 4.95
C LEU A 32 -20.35 2.46 5.39
N GLY A 33 -20.37 2.92 6.65
CA GLY A 33 -21.41 3.81 7.17
C GLY A 33 -21.26 5.27 6.71
N HIS A 34 -20.07 5.68 6.30
CA HIS A 34 -19.75 7.06 5.92
C HIS A 34 -18.74 7.06 4.77
N PRO A 35 -19.17 6.80 3.51
CA PRO A 35 -18.27 6.65 2.35
C PRO A 35 -17.41 7.88 2.07
N ASP A 36 -17.89 9.07 2.42
CA ASP A 36 -17.19 10.34 2.21
C ASP A 36 -16.03 10.58 3.22
N ARG A 37 -15.91 9.74 4.25
CA ARG A 37 -14.80 9.84 5.19
C ARG A 37 -13.52 9.31 4.56
N LEU A 38 -12.45 10.08 4.72
CA LEU A 38 -11.11 9.61 4.36
C LEU A 38 -10.70 8.48 5.33
N GLY A 39 -10.31 7.33 4.76
CA GLY A 39 -9.73 6.24 5.54
C GLY A 39 -8.41 6.65 6.21
N LYS A 40 -8.07 6.00 7.32
CA LYS A 40 -6.84 6.28 8.08
C LYS A 40 -5.56 5.96 7.30
N LYS A 41 -5.62 5.03 6.36
CA LYS A 41 -4.46 4.62 5.56
C LYS A 41 -4.15 5.64 4.48
N LYS A 42 -2.93 6.14 4.48
CA LYS A 42 -2.40 7.01 3.42
C LYS A 42 -1.90 6.21 2.22
N PHE A 43 -1.40 5.00 2.45
CA PHE A 43 -0.84 4.12 1.43
C PHE A 43 -1.45 2.73 1.54
N ALA A 44 -1.61 2.05 0.40
CA ALA A 44 -1.76 0.62 0.30
C ALA A 44 -0.39 -0.01 0.00
N TYR A 45 -0.05 -1.09 0.70
CA TYR A 45 1.19 -1.82 0.56
C TYR A 45 0.93 -3.21 -0.02
N THR A 46 1.65 -3.57 -1.05
CA THR A 46 1.50 -4.86 -1.73
C THR A 46 2.86 -5.53 -1.86
N ILE A 47 2.90 -6.83 -1.61
CA ILE A 47 4.04 -7.70 -1.90
C ILE A 47 3.59 -8.67 -2.99
N VAL A 48 4.38 -8.83 -4.04
CA VAL A 48 4.08 -9.73 -5.16
C VAL A 48 5.33 -10.51 -5.57
N THR A 49 5.13 -11.78 -5.94
CA THR A 49 6.17 -12.61 -6.52
C THR A 49 5.97 -12.73 -8.04
N ARG A 50 7.06 -12.62 -8.79
CA ARG A 50 7.09 -12.88 -10.23
C ARG A 50 8.24 -13.85 -10.51
N GLY A 51 7.93 -15.13 -10.57
CA GLY A 51 8.95 -16.19 -10.55
C GLY A 51 9.80 -16.08 -9.28
N PRO A 52 11.14 -16.06 -9.38
CA PRO A 52 12.03 -15.92 -8.23
C PRO A 52 12.13 -14.49 -7.69
N LYS A 53 11.57 -13.49 -8.40
CA LYS A 53 11.66 -12.08 -8.00
C LYS A 53 10.54 -11.70 -7.04
N LEU A 54 10.91 -10.99 -5.98
CA LEU A 54 9.99 -10.39 -5.02
C LEU A 54 9.90 -8.89 -5.30
N GLY A 55 8.68 -8.42 -5.54
CA GLY A 55 8.38 -7.01 -5.75
C GLY A 55 7.56 -6.42 -4.61
N TYR A 56 7.73 -5.14 -4.39
CA TYR A 56 7.01 -4.36 -3.38
C TYR A 56 6.37 -3.16 -4.04
N ALA A 57 5.14 -2.84 -3.70
CA ALA A 57 4.47 -1.66 -4.21
C ALA A 57 3.81 -0.86 -3.08
N LEU A 58 3.87 0.46 -3.24
CA LEU A 58 3.11 1.44 -2.48
C LEU A 58 2.20 2.22 -3.42
N ARG A 59 0.95 2.36 -3.05
CA ARG A 59 -0.02 3.18 -3.79
C ARG A 59 -0.72 4.14 -2.84
N ASN A 60 -0.78 5.41 -3.24
CA ASN A 60 -1.70 6.38 -2.66
C ASN A 60 -2.69 6.86 -3.73
N GLN A 61 -3.43 7.92 -3.46
CA GLN A 61 -4.43 8.44 -4.38
C GLN A 61 -3.83 8.91 -5.71
N ASN A 62 -2.63 9.49 -5.69
CA ASN A 62 -2.03 10.20 -6.82
C ASN A 62 -0.83 9.48 -7.43
N TRP A 63 -0.22 8.56 -6.67
CA TRP A 63 1.05 7.96 -7.06
C TRP A 63 1.05 6.45 -6.81
N ARG A 64 1.75 5.72 -7.68
CA ARG A 64 2.18 4.34 -7.45
C ARG A 64 3.69 4.25 -7.59
N TYR A 65 4.30 3.62 -6.60
CA TYR A 65 5.72 3.27 -6.60
C TYR A 65 5.86 1.76 -6.49
N ALA A 66 6.75 1.17 -7.29
CA ALA A 66 7.08 -0.24 -7.21
C ALA A 66 8.59 -0.43 -7.18
N LYS A 67 9.06 -1.37 -6.36
CA LYS A 67 10.46 -1.75 -6.23
C LYS A 67 10.63 -3.23 -6.54
N TRP A 68 11.50 -3.51 -7.49
CA TRP A 68 11.93 -4.83 -7.92
C TRP A 68 13.44 -5.01 -7.65
N PRO A 69 14.00 -6.26 -7.65
CA PRO A 69 15.44 -6.46 -7.53
C PRO A 69 16.26 -5.78 -8.63
N ASP A 70 15.68 -5.61 -9.80
CA ASP A 70 16.32 -5.08 -11.01
C ASP A 70 15.91 -3.65 -11.38
N GLY A 71 15.07 -2.98 -10.55
CA GLY A 71 14.70 -1.60 -10.82
C GLY A 71 13.57 -1.05 -9.98
N GLU A 72 13.21 0.17 -10.29
CA GLU A 72 12.14 0.92 -9.63
C GLU A 72 11.21 1.53 -10.67
N GLU A 73 9.96 1.67 -10.28
CA GLU A 73 8.92 2.29 -11.09
C GLU A 73 8.19 3.35 -10.27
N LEU A 74 7.90 4.48 -10.89
CA LEU A 74 7.12 5.56 -10.29
C LEU A 74 6.12 6.08 -11.32
N TYR A 75 4.85 6.13 -10.95
CA TYR A 75 3.77 6.57 -11.83
C TYR A 75 2.93 7.65 -11.16
N ASN A 76 2.58 8.69 -11.94
CA ASN A 76 1.63 9.72 -11.52
C ASN A 76 0.23 9.36 -12.04
N LEU A 77 -0.63 8.86 -11.17
CA LEU A 77 -1.96 8.35 -11.53
C LEU A 77 -2.95 9.45 -11.97
N ASN A 78 -2.65 10.72 -11.68
CA ASN A 78 -3.49 11.83 -12.13
C ASN A 78 -3.29 12.14 -13.63
N SER A 79 -2.04 12.04 -14.12
CA SER A 79 -1.71 12.32 -15.52
C SER A 79 -1.55 11.05 -16.37
N ASP A 80 -1.30 9.91 -15.73
CA ASP A 80 -1.05 8.62 -16.37
C ASP A 80 -1.75 7.48 -15.59
N PRO A 81 -3.08 7.42 -15.62
CA PRO A 81 -3.83 6.39 -14.89
C PRO A 81 -3.59 4.96 -15.41
N GLU A 82 -3.08 4.83 -16.62
CA GLU A 82 -2.75 3.54 -17.23
C GLU A 82 -1.30 3.09 -16.98
N GLU A 83 -0.51 3.90 -16.25
CA GLU A 83 0.85 3.57 -15.83
C GLU A 83 1.78 3.23 -17.02
N LYS A 84 1.69 3.99 -18.10
CA LYS A 84 2.45 3.78 -19.33
C LYS A 84 3.86 4.35 -19.27
N GLN A 85 4.07 5.40 -18.47
CA GLN A 85 5.34 6.14 -18.41
C GLN A 85 5.98 6.02 -17.04
N ASN A 86 7.06 5.22 -16.95
CA ASN A 86 7.86 5.15 -15.71
C ASN A 86 8.64 6.45 -15.51
N LEU A 87 8.42 7.10 -14.37
CA LEU A 87 9.01 8.36 -13.98
C LEU A 87 10.20 8.22 -13.02
N ALA A 88 10.58 7.00 -12.61
CA ALA A 88 11.62 6.79 -11.59
C ALA A 88 13.00 7.38 -11.97
N GLY A 89 13.29 7.49 -13.28
CA GLY A 89 14.54 8.08 -13.77
C GLY A 89 14.51 9.59 -14.02
N LYS A 90 13.43 10.30 -13.62
CA LYS A 90 13.29 11.74 -13.86
C LYS A 90 13.93 12.56 -12.73
N PRO A 91 14.98 13.40 -13.01
CA PRO A 91 15.70 14.13 -11.95
C PRO A 91 14.82 15.02 -11.07
N HIS A 92 13.82 15.69 -11.65
CA HIS A 92 12.92 16.58 -10.93
C HIS A 92 11.94 15.83 -9.97
N LEU A 93 11.88 14.50 -10.04
CA LEU A 93 11.07 13.65 -9.15
C LEU A 93 11.91 12.86 -8.15
N ASN A 94 13.21 13.13 -8.05
CA ASN A 94 14.11 12.40 -7.17
C ASN A 94 13.68 12.49 -5.69
N ASP A 95 13.25 13.66 -5.23
CA ASP A 95 12.77 13.82 -3.84
C ASP A 95 11.53 12.98 -3.57
N ARG A 96 10.61 12.90 -4.53
CA ARG A 96 9.44 12.03 -4.46
C ARG A 96 9.84 10.55 -4.39
N LEU A 97 10.80 10.16 -5.18
CA LEU A 97 11.31 8.79 -5.20
C LEU A 97 11.97 8.42 -3.85
N ILE A 98 12.75 9.34 -3.28
CA ILE A 98 13.36 9.17 -1.93
C ILE A 98 12.27 9.01 -0.87
N GLU A 99 11.22 9.85 -0.90
CA GLU A 99 10.08 9.74 0.02
C GLU A 99 9.46 8.34 -0.02
N PHE A 100 9.16 7.82 -1.21
CA PHE A 100 8.57 6.50 -1.36
C PHE A 100 9.50 5.36 -0.90
N ARG A 101 10.79 5.47 -1.16
CA ARG A 101 11.80 4.51 -0.66
C ARG A 101 11.81 4.46 0.87
N GLN A 102 11.75 5.61 1.54
CA GLN A 102 11.70 5.69 3.01
C GLN A 102 10.42 5.08 3.58
N ILE A 103 9.28 5.40 2.98
CA ILE A 103 7.99 4.83 3.39
C ILE A 103 7.98 3.31 3.20
N LEU A 104 8.51 2.81 2.07
CA LEU A 104 8.60 1.38 1.81
C LEU A 104 9.48 0.68 2.85
N ALA A 105 10.65 1.23 3.15
CA ALA A 105 11.56 0.67 4.16
C ALA A 105 10.89 0.57 5.54
N ALA A 106 10.17 1.63 5.97
CA ALA A 106 9.42 1.62 7.21
C ALA A 106 8.34 0.55 7.24
N LYS A 107 7.60 0.36 6.11
CA LYS A 107 6.58 -0.68 5.98
C LYS A 107 7.14 -2.10 6.01
N GLN A 108 8.30 -2.32 5.42
CA GLN A 108 8.99 -3.62 5.47
C GLN A 108 9.40 -3.99 6.91
N ILE A 109 9.93 -3.03 7.67
CA ILE A 109 10.29 -3.23 9.10
C ILE A 109 9.04 -3.53 9.93
N GLU A 110 7.96 -2.74 9.76
CA GLU A 110 6.69 -2.96 10.46
C GLU A 110 6.13 -4.36 10.18
N SER A 111 6.13 -4.79 8.92
CA SER A 111 5.64 -6.10 8.52
C SER A 111 6.48 -7.26 9.08
N ALA A 112 7.80 -7.08 9.19
CA ALA A 112 8.69 -8.09 9.75
C ALA A 112 8.51 -8.22 11.27
N SER A 113 8.32 -7.12 11.99
CA SER A 113 8.15 -7.13 13.46
C SER A 113 6.84 -7.80 13.90
N LYS A 114 5.78 -7.74 13.09
CA LYS A 114 4.47 -8.34 13.40
C LYS A 114 4.36 -9.83 13.06
N ARG A 115 5.40 -10.42 12.46
CA ARG A 115 5.47 -11.87 12.17
C ARG A 115 6.03 -12.70 13.32
N ARG A 116 6.50 -12.05 14.38
CA ARG A 116 7.01 -12.68 15.61
C ARG A 116 5.91 -12.65 16.68
#